data_cd79e6d43de449e42ed84f27ea233ca0
#
_entry.id   cd79e6d43de449e42ed84f27ea233ca0
#
_cell.length_a   1.000
_cell.length_b   1.000
_cell.length_c   1.000
_cell.angle_alpha   90.00
_cell.angle_beta   90.00
_cell.angle_gamma   90.00
#
_symmetry.space_group_name_H-M   'P 1'
#
loop_
_entity.id
_entity.type
_entity.pdbx_description
1 polymer ?
#
loop_
_entity_poly.entity_id
_entity_poly.type
_entity_poly.pdbx_seq_one_letter_code
_entity_poly.pdbx_strand_id
1 'polypeptide(L)'
;MNFHTMLVRNAVAAGLASLTAAAALPHGAASSLERSGAYVLEAGKKHKGALYLCNHRVTIAGEQDGDLYAMDGKVEVPGTITGDLMVMAGEVDISGTIGDTARVAAKSLTLTGNIKGDLLFGGGTLRIAKGARIGGDVRFGGGQLVLDGAVAGDLRATSGEVTLNGTVGGDADLQADIVTIAPEARIAGNLDYTSRNQLDLEGKGIVAGEVQHKAMKPRPRVAFKGVFWWFFSTATALLVGLAALALAGGVTPSIVGTLRTEGLRSAGVGFIAAIAVPVALLLSCILVITIPFVLIALALFVLLIYLAKMPVAVAIGSRILKALGRAEPSVFQGLAVGIPVLYLLFAIPLLGKLLRFGCLFAGLGAILLGAWTYRQAHSSATDPAGPPPVCPS
;
A
#
# COMPACT_ATOMS: atom_id res chain seq x y z
N MET A 1 -7.55 20.42 15.72
CA MET A 1 -6.91 19.09 15.72
C MET A 1 -8.02 18.10 15.45
N ASN A 2 -8.12 17.63 14.19
CA ASN A 2 -9.35 17.05 13.65
C ASN A 2 -9.58 15.61 14.11
N PHE A 3 -10.75 15.37 14.69
CA PHE A 3 -11.29 14.10 15.19
C PHE A 3 -11.22 12.95 14.12
N HIS A 4 -11.23 13.30 12.84
CA HIS A 4 -11.14 12.38 11.71
C HIS A 4 -9.78 11.68 11.53
N THR A 5 -8.68 12.36 11.90
CA THR A 5 -7.34 11.75 11.86
C THR A 5 -7.13 10.78 13.03
N MET A 6 -7.89 10.96 14.09
CA MET A 6 -7.84 10.10 15.27
C MET A 6 -8.58 8.76 15.05
N LEU A 7 -9.71 8.77 14.30
CA LEU A 7 -10.51 7.57 14.05
C LEU A 7 -9.87 6.61 13.04
N VAL A 8 -9.32 7.12 11.92
CA VAL A 8 -8.58 6.28 10.96
C VAL A 8 -7.26 5.80 11.57
N ARG A 9 -6.61 6.63 12.38
CA ARG A 9 -5.38 6.23 13.11
C ARG A 9 -5.68 5.22 14.21
N ASN A 10 -6.84 5.32 14.87
CA ASN A 10 -7.25 4.35 15.88
C ASN A 10 -7.77 3.05 15.29
N ALA A 11 -8.42 3.05 14.12
CA ALA A 11 -8.82 1.82 13.43
C ALA A 11 -7.60 1.06 12.85
N VAL A 12 -6.62 1.78 12.29
CA VAL A 12 -5.36 1.20 11.82
C VAL A 12 -4.44 0.84 13.01
N ALA A 13 -4.43 1.64 14.09
CA ALA A 13 -3.68 1.33 15.30
C ALA A 13 -4.31 0.20 16.12
N ALA A 14 -5.64 0.07 16.14
CA ALA A 14 -6.33 -1.07 16.75
C ALA A 14 -6.08 -2.37 15.94
N GLY A 15 -6.03 -2.28 14.60
CA GLY A 15 -5.63 -3.40 13.72
C GLY A 15 -4.16 -3.80 13.91
N LEU A 16 -3.25 -2.84 14.07
CA LEU A 16 -1.83 -3.10 14.34
C LEU A 16 -1.55 -3.49 15.79
N ALA A 17 -2.26 -2.94 16.77
CA ALA A 17 -2.13 -3.33 18.18
C ALA A 17 -2.66 -4.74 18.44
N SER A 18 -3.67 -5.20 17.69
CA SER A 18 -4.14 -6.60 17.77
C SER A 18 -3.13 -7.57 17.13
N LEU A 19 -2.34 -7.14 16.13
CA LEU A 19 -1.24 -7.96 15.58
C LEU A 19 -0.06 -8.11 16.56
N THR A 20 0.21 -7.10 17.41
CA THR A 20 1.29 -7.19 18.41
C THR A 20 0.86 -7.94 19.68
N ALA A 21 -0.43 -7.99 20.00
CA ALA A 21 -0.97 -8.81 21.09
C ALA A 21 -0.92 -10.33 20.79
N ALA A 22 -0.85 -10.72 19.51
CA ALA A 22 -0.65 -12.12 19.11
C ALA A 22 0.75 -12.67 19.42
N ALA A 23 1.71 -11.83 19.83
CA ALA A 23 3.07 -12.25 20.19
C ALA A 23 3.24 -12.71 21.64
N ALA A 24 2.22 -12.59 22.49
CA ALA A 24 2.22 -13.08 23.87
C ALA A 24 1.31 -14.33 23.98
N LEU A 25 1.74 -15.45 23.37
CA LEU A 25 1.07 -16.74 23.53
C LEU A 25 1.33 -17.29 24.93
N PRO A 26 0.32 -17.64 25.73
CA PRO A 26 0.52 -18.42 26.94
C PRO A 26 1.02 -19.82 26.52
N HIS A 27 2.16 -20.22 27.07
CA HIS A 27 2.70 -21.57 26.93
C HIS A 27 1.72 -22.56 27.52
N GLY A 28 1.00 -23.35 26.70
CA GLY A 28 0.13 -24.40 27.18
C GLY A 28 -0.99 -24.88 26.24
N ALA A 29 -1.24 -24.22 25.11
CA ALA A 29 -2.21 -24.72 24.14
C ALA A 29 -1.49 -25.44 22.99
N ALA A 30 -1.83 -26.70 22.76
CA ALA A 30 -1.35 -27.46 21.61
C ALA A 30 -1.82 -26.77 20.32
N SER A 31 -0.97 -25.94 19.74
CA SER A 31 -1.21 -25.31 18.45
C SER A 31 -0.90 -26.34 17.37
N SER A 32 -1.94 -27.00 16.84
CA SER A 32 -1.82 -27.74 15.58
C SER A 32 -1.72 -26.71 14.43
N LEU A 33 -0.50 -26.30 14.11
CA LEU A 33 -0.20 -25.54 12.89
C LEU A 33 -0.23 -26.54 11.73
N GLU A 34 -1.41 -26.88 11.25
CA GLU A 34 -1.61 -27.76 10.11
C GLU A 34 -1.42 -26.98 8.82
N ARG A 35 -0.26 -27.15 8.18
CA ARG A 35 0.05 -26.64 6.84
C ARG A 35 -0.45 -27.60 5.76
N SER A 36 -1.73 -27.88 5.70
CA SER A 36 -2.35 -28.62 4.60
C SER A 36 -3.34 -27.70 3.87
N GLY A 37 -3.47 -27.81 2.56
CA GLY A 37 -4.17 -26.86 1.70
C GLY A 37 -5.64 -26.53 2.04
N ALA A 38 -6.31 -27.31 2.91
CA ALA A 38 -7.64 -27.05 3.43
C ALA A 38 -7.79 -27.63 4.84
N TYR A 39 -8.46 -26.90 5.73
CA TYR A 39 -8.89 -27.38 7.06
C TYR A 39 -10.40 -27.50 7.10
N VAL A 40 -10.92 -28.64 7.56
CA VAL A 40 -12.36 -28.88 7.70
C VAL A 40 -12.66 -29.46 9.08
N LEU A 41 -13.43 -28.71 9.89
CA LEU A 41 -14.06 -29.24 11.08
C LEU A 41 -15.44 -29.76 10.70
N GLU A 42 -15.59 -31.08 10.58
CA GLU A 42 -16.82 -31.72 10.10
C GLU A 42 -18.03 -31.47 11.04
N ALA A 43 -19.23 -31.51 10.48
CA ALA A 43 -20.47 -31.42 11.25
C ALA A 43 -20.54 -32.52 12.32
N GLY A 44 -20.95 -32.15 13.53
CA GLY A 44 -21.01 -33.05 14.70
C GLY A 44 -19.66 -33.28 15.39
N LYS A 45 -18.55 -32.79 14.87
CA LYS A 45 -17.27 -32.76 15.56
C LYS A 45 -17.14 -31.52 16.42
N LYS A 46 -16.40 -31.66 17.54
CA LYS A 46 -16.13 -30.55 18.46
C LYS A 46 -14.62 -30.42 18.67
N HIS A 47 -14.11 -29.23 18.46
CA HIS A 47 -12.73 -28.83 18.83
C HIS A 47 -12.78 -27.96 20.07
N LYS A 48 -11.94 -28.22 21.07
CA LYS A 48 -11.85 -27.43 22.31
C LYS A 48 -10.59 -26.60 22.36
N GLY A 49 -10.73 -25.36 22.81
CA GLY A 49 -9.64 -24.40 22.95
C GLY A 49 -9.51 -23.48 21.74
N ALA A 50 -8.53 -22.56 21.79
CA ALA A 50 -8.29 -21.63 20.69
C ALA A 50 -7.68 -22.36 19.48
N LEU A 51 -8.18 -22.06 18.28
CA LEU A 51 -7.75 -22.66 17.03
C LEU A 51 -7.07 -21.61 16.15
N TYR A 52 -5.85 -21.89 15.70
CA TYR A 52 -5.04 -21.00 14.86
C TYR A 52 -4.79 -21.67 13.51
N LEU A 53 -5.27 -21.08 12.43
CA LEU A 53 -5.20 -21.64 11.08
C LEU A 53 -4.52 -20.68 10.11
N CYS A 54 -3.70 -21.25 9.21
CA CYS A 54 -3.05 -20.52 8.14
C CYS A 54 -3.03 -21.41 6.90
N ASN A 55 -4.16 -21.48 6.19
CA ASN A 55 -4.42 -22.42 5.10
C ASN A 55 -5.01 -21.69 3.88
N HIS A 56 -5.25 -22.43 2.76
CA HIS A 56 -5.91 -21.86 1.58
C HIS A 56 -7.43 -21.81 1.73
N ARG A 57 -8.02 -22.73 2.51
CA ARG A 57 -9.46 -22.80 2.80
C ARG A 57 -9.69 -23.35 4.19
N VAL A 58 -10.61 -22.72 4.92
CA VAL A 58 -11.08 -23.17 6.22
C VAL A 58 -12.59 -23.34 6.19
N THR A 59 -13.10 -24.48 6.63
CA THR A 59 -14.52 -24.76 6.79
C THR A 59 -14.79 -25.26 8.19
N ILE A 60 -15.59 -24.53 8.98
CA ILE A 60 -15.99 -24.89 10.33
C ILE A 60 -17.48 -25.29 10.27
N ALA A 61 -17.74 -26.58 9.97
CA ALA A 61 -19.08 -27.12 9.95
C ALA A 61 -19.53 -27.73 11.31
N GLY A 62 -18.56 -28.03 12.18
CA GLY A 62 -18.77 -28.51 13.53
C GLY A 62 -18.88 -27.40 14.57
N GLU A 63 -18.55 -27.73 15.82
CA GLU A 63 -18.52 -26.82 16.96
C GLU A 63 -17.06 -26.51 17.35
N GLN A 64 -16.68 -25.25 17.22
CA GLN A 64 -15.43 -24.72 17.75
C GLN A 64 -15.71 -24.14 19.15
N ASP A 65 -15.29 -24.86 20.20
CA ASP A 65 -15.45 -24.46 21.60
C ASP A 65 -14.25 -23.62 22.05
N GLY A 66 -14.29 -22.35 21.77
CA GLY A 66 -13.25 -21.35 21.97
C GLY A 66 -13.14 -20.42 20.76
N ASP A 67 -12.02 -19.68 20.70
CA ASP A 67 -11.78 -18.68 19.66
C ASP A 67 -11.24 -19.30 18.37
N LEU A 68 -11.50 -18.66 17.24
CA LEU A 68 -10.91 -18.99 15.94
C LEU A 68 -10.10 -17.83 15.41
N TYR A 69 -8.83 -18.09 15.10
CA TYR A 69 -7.91 -17.17 14.43
C TYR A 69 -7.51 -17.77 13.07
N ALA A 70 -7.87 -17.13 11.96
CA ALA A 70 -7.59 -17.65 10.63
C ALA A 70 -7.00 -16.59 9.69
N MET A 71 -5.97 -16.99 8.93
CA MET A 71 -5.38 -16.19 7.85
C MET A 71 -5.39 -17.04 6.57
N ASP A 72 -6.38 -16.80 5.68
CA ASP A 72 -6.70 -17.76 4.63
C ASP A 72 -7.18 -17.10 3.33
N GLY A 73 -7.29 -17.90 2.25
CA GLY A 73 -7.92 -17.47 1.02
C GLY A 73 -9.44 -17.35 1.16
N LYS A 74 -10.08 -18.40 1.75
CA LYS A 74 -11.52 -18.47 1.98
C LYS A 74 -11.84 -19.11 3.33
N VAL A 75 -12.77 -18.50 4.08
CA VAL A 75 -13.26 -19.02 5.38
C VAL A 75 -14.77 -19.17 5.33
N GLU A 76 -15.26 -20.37 5.61
CA GLU A 76 -16.66 -20.73 5.67
C GLU A 76 -17.02 -21.23 7.08
N VAL A 77 -18.03 -20.62 7.70
CA VAL A 77 -18.48 -20.98 9.06
C VAL A 77 -19.96 -21.36 9.02
N PRO A 78 -20.32 -22.56 8.54
CA PRO A 78 -21.68 -23.08 8.66
C PRO A 78 -22.04 -23.63 10.05
N GLY A 79 -21.04 -23.93 10.88
CA GLY A 79 -21.20 -24.44 12.24
C GLY A 79 -21.26 -23.35 13.31
N THR A 80 -20.75 -23.69 14.50
CA THR A 80 -20.77 -22.78 15.66
C THR A 80 -19.35 -22.51 16.16
N ILE A 81 -19.04 -21.26 16.43
CA ILE A 81 -17.87 -20.82 17.19
C ILE A 81 -18.39 -20.23 18.48
N THR A 82 -17.99 -20.78 19.65
CA THR A 82 -18.53 -20.32 20.93
C THR A 82 -17.87 -19.02 21.43
N GLY A 83 -16.63 -18.77 21.02
CA GLY A 83 -15.84 -17.58 21.36
C GLY A 83 -15.79 -16.54 20.24
N ASP A 84 -14.66 -15.83 20.20
CA ASP A 84 -14.37 -14.80 19.19
C ASP A 84 -13.97 -15.42 17.84
N LEU A 85 -14.31 -14.71 16.76
CA LEU A 85 -13.81 -14.97 15.42
C LEU A 85 -12.88 -13.84 14.97
N MET A 86 -11.61 -14.14 14.67
CA MET A 86 -10.67 -13.21 14.08
C MET A 86 -10.13 -13.75 12.77
N VAL A 87 -10.47 -13.09 11.66
CA VAL A 87 -10.15 -13.58 10.30
C VAL A 87 -9.55 -12.50 9.43
N MET A 88 -8.49 -12.89 8.71
CA MET A 88 -7.97 -12.15 7.55
C MET A 88 -8.07 -13.07 6.33
N ALA A 89 -8.95 -12.75 5.37
CA ALA A 89 -9.21 -13.63 4.23
C ALA A 89 -9.55 -12.89 2.93
N GLY A 90 -9.57 -13.61 1.82
CA GLY A 90 -10.13 -13.09 0.57
C GLY A 90 -11.65 -13.00 0.65
N GLU A 91 -12.27 -14.08 1.12
CA GLU A 91 -13.73 -14.24 1.20
C GLU A 91 -14.10 -14.92 2.52
N VAL A 92 -15.15 -14.41 3.17
CA VAL A 92 -15.67 -14.97 4.42
C VAL A 92 -17.18 -15.16 4.31
N ASP A 93 -17.67 -16.38 4.59
CA ASP A 93 -19.08 -16.73 4.64
C ASP A 93 -19.45 -17.25 6.02
N ILE A 94 -20.33 -16.54 6.73
CA ILE A 94 -20.82 -16.94 8.05
C ILE A 94 -22.30 -17.25 7.94
N SER A 95 -22.64 -18.54 7.86
CA SER A 95 -24.03 -19.01 7.85
C SER A 95 -24.44 -19.64 9.18
N GLY A 96 -23.48 -19.93 10.05
CA GLY A 96 -23.69 -20.47 11.39
C GLY A 96 -23.77 -19.41 12.47
N THR A 97 -23.26 -19.73 13.66
CA THR A 97 -23.32 -18.85 14.83
C THR A 97 -21.95 -18.53 15.39
N ILE A 98 -21.69 -17.25 15.63
CA ILE A 98 -20.54 -16.78 16.42
C ILE A 98 -21.07 -16.38 17.81
N GLY A 99 -20.47 -16.96 18.85
CA GLY A 99 -20.93 -16.81 20.23
C GLY A 99 -20.55 -15.47 20.87
N ASP A 100 -19.51 -14.83 20.35
CA ASP A 100 -19.04 -13.52 20.84
C ASP A 100 -18.75 -12.60 19.63
N THR A 101 -17.65 -11.87 19.64
CA THR A 101 -17.33 -10.83 18.66
C THR A 101 -16.68 -11.42 17.40
N ALA A 102 -17.08 -10.91 16.21
CA ALA A 102 -16.40 -11.19 14.96
C ALA A 102 -15.57 -9.98 14.51
N ARG A 103 -14.26 -10.19 14.29
CA ARG A 103 -13.29 -9.22 13.74
C ARG A 103 -12.78 -9.75 12.42
N VAL A 104 -13.21 -9.14 11.32
CA VAL A 104 -12.95 -9.66 9.98
C VAL A 104 -12.30 -8.60 9.10
N ALA A 105 -11.18 -8.94 8.47
CA ALA A 105 -10.55 -8.17 7.41
C ALA A 105 -10.60 -9.00 6.12
N ALA A 106 -11.44 -8.60 5.14
CA ALA A 106 -11.63 -9.39 3.93
C ALA A 106 -12.02 -8.54 2.72
N LYS A 107 -11.84 -9.10 1.52
CA LYS A 107 -12.40 -8.50 0.31
C LYS A 107 -13.93 -8.51 0.36
N SER A 108 -14.53 -9.61 0.84
CA SER A 108 -15.98 -9.75 1.01
C SER A 108 -16.33 -10.57 2.24
N LEU A 109 -17.37 -10.13 2.97
CA LEU A 109 -18.01 -10.89 4.04
C LEU A 109 -19.49 -10.98 3.75
N THR A 110 -20.01 -12.21 3.73
CA THR A 110 -21.44 -12.52 3.68
C THR A 110 -21.88 -13.14 4.99
N LEU A 111 -22.81 -12.48 5.69
CA LEU A 111 -23.42 -12.98 6.92
C LEU A 111 -24.86 -13.37 6.63
N THR A 112 -25.18 -14.66 6.75
CA THR A 112 -26.54 -15.20 6.69
C THR A 112 -26.97 -15.79 8.03
N GLY A 113 -26.00 -16.06 8.93
CA GLY A 113 -26.20 -16.58 10.28
C GLY A 113 -26.26 -15.50 11.36
N ASN A 114 -25.78 -15.83 12.57
CA ASN A 114 -25.90 -14.96 13.73
C ASN A 114 -24.54 -14.68 14.38
N ILE A 115 -24.34 -13.44 14.83
CA ILE A 115 -23.25 -13.03 15.71
C ILE A 115 -23.90 -12.51 16.99
N LYS A 116 -23.57 -13.09 18.15
CA LYS A 116 -24.20 -12.68 19.42
C LYS A 116 -23.59 -11.38 19.96
N GLY A 117 -22.30 -11.14 19.72
CA GLY A 117 -21.58 -9.92 20.09
C GLY A 117 -21.50 -8.92 18.93
N ASP A 118 -20.37 -8.21 18.88
CA ASP A 118 -20.11 -7.15 17.90
C ASP A 118 -19.58 -7.70 16.58
N LEU A 119 -19.77 -6.94 15.49
CA LEU A 119 -19.10 -7.14 14.23
C LEU A 119 -18.20 -5.96 13.89
N LEU A 120 -16.89 -6.20 13.79
CA LEU A 120 -15.92 -5.28 13.25
C LEU A 120 -15.44 -5.80 11.88
N PHE A 121 -15.78 -5.08 10.80
CA PHE A 121 -15.35 -5.46 9.46
C PHE A 121 -14.59 -4.34 8.77
N GLY A 122 -13.43 -4.71 8.19
CA GLY A 122 -12.62 -3.83 7.34
C GLY A 122 -12.35 -4.48 5.99
N GLY A 123 -12.75 -3.82 4.87
CA GLY A 123 -12.49 -4.43 3.57
C GLY A 123 -13.31 -3.91 2.40
N GLY A 124 -13.64 -4.79 1.45
CA GLY A 124 -14.35 -4.40 0.24
C GLY A 124 -15.86 -4.30 0.47
N THR A 125 -16.54 -5.43 0.58
CA THR A 125 -18.00 -5.51 0.66
C THR A 125 -18.44 -6.29 1.89
N LEU A 126 -19.37 -5.70 2.67
CA LEU A 126 -20.09 -6.37 3.75
C LEU A 126 -21.56 -6.53 3.34
N ARG A 127 -22.03 -7.76 3.34
CA ARG A 127 -23.44 -8.09 3.14
C ARG A 127 -24.00 -8.82 4.36
N ILE A 128 -24.94 -8.19 5.04
CA ILE A 128 -25.72 -8.79 6.14
C ILE A 128 -27.09 -9.15 5.56
N ALA A 129 -27.30 -10.44 5.28
CA ALA A 129 -28.46 -10.92 4.56
C ALA A 129 -29.75 -10.88 5.41
N LYS A 130 -30.88 -10.94 4.75
CA LYS A 130 -32.20 -11.01 5.41
C LYS A 130 -32.26 -12.23 6.34
N GLY A 131 -32.65 -12.01 7.58
CA GLY A 131 -32.70 -13.04 8.63
C GLY A 131 -31.43 -13.15 9.48
N ALA A 132 -30.31 -12.64 9.02
CA ALA A 132 -29.09 -12.54 9.82
C ALA A 132 -29.25 -11.56 10.99
N ARG A 133 -28.65 -11.87 12.13
CA ARG A 133 -28.75 -11.06 13.34
C ARG A 133 -27.38 -10.81 13.96
N ILE A 134 -27.15 -9.57 14.37
CA ILE A 134 -25.99 -9.17 15.16
C ILE A 134 -26.50 -8.62 16.48
N GLY A 135 -26.08 -9.22 17.59
CA GLY A 135 -26.56 -8.88 18.93
C GLY A 135 -25.94 -7.65 19.53
N GLY A 136 -24.75 -7.26 19.05
CA GLY A 136 -24.03 -6.07 19.47
C GLY A 136 -23.99 -4.99 18.39
N ASP A 137 -22.88 -4.23 18.40
CA ASP A 137 -22.64 -3.13 17.48
C ASP A 137 -22.01 -3.61 16.17
N VAL A 138 -22.24 -2.84 15.10
CA VAL A 138 -21.56 -3.02 13.83
C VAL A 138 -20.65 -1.83 13.56
N ARG A 139 -19.37 -2.11 13.30
CA ARG A 139 -18.38 -1.13 12.87
C ARG A 139 -17.82 -1.55 11.53
N PHE A 140 -18.10 -0.76 10.50
CA PHE A 140 -17.72 -1.03 9.13
C PHE A 140 -16.79 0.06 8.57
N GLY A 141 -15.71 -0.39 7.94
CA GLY A 141 -14.83 0.48 7.14
C GLY A 141 -14.49 -0.15 5.81
N GLY A 142 -15.01 0.39 4.69
CA GLY A 142 -14.77 -0.28 3.41
C GLY A 142 -15.40 0.34 2.17
N GLY A 143 -15.66 -0.50 1.17
CA GLY A 143 -16.22 -0.08 -0.11
C GLY A 143 -17.74 0.03 -0.08
N GLN A 144 -18.44 -1.06 0.25
CA GLN A 144 -19.88 -1.16 0.18
C GLN A 144 -20.45 -1.94 1.38
N LEU A 145 -21.50 -1.40 1.99
CA LEU A 145 -22.30 -2.04 3.03
C LEU A 145 -23.73 -2.28 2.52
N VAL A 146 -24.19 -3.52 2.60
CA VAL A 146 -25.61 -3.87 2.39
C VAL A 146 -26.14 -4.52 3.66
N LEU A 147 -27.08 -3.87 4.33
CA LEU A 147 -27.75 -4.37 5.53
C LEU A 147 -29.21 -4.69 5.24
N ASP A 148 -29.50 -5.98 5.04
CA ASP A 148 -30.87 -6.52 4.88
C ASP A 148 -31.39 -7.16 6.18
N GLY A 149 -30.46 -7.49 7.12
CA GLY A 149 -30.73 -8.17 8.39
C GLY A 149 -30.99 -7.23 9.56
N ALA A 150 -30.72 -7.70 10.78
CA ALA A 150 -30.93 -6.95 12.01
C ALA A 150 -29.64 -6.77 12.82
N VAL A 151 -29.42 -5.54 13.27
CA VAL A 151 -28.38 -5.14 14.23
C VAL A 151 -29.11 -4.67 15.49
N ALA A 152 -28.80 -5.27 16.65
CA ALA A 152 -29.47 -4.89 17.89
C ALA A 152 -28.84 -3.63 18.53
N GLY A 153 -27.55 -3.41 18.34
CA GLY A 153 -26.81 -2.25 18.82
C GLY A 153 -26.70 -1.12 17.79
N ASP A 154 -25.61 -0.38 17.88
CA ASP A 154 -25.30 0.76 17.01
C ASP A 154 -24.70 0.30 15.67
N LEU A 155 -24.96 1.09 14.61
CA LEU A 155 -24.34 0.93 13.31
C LEU A 155 -23.41 2.12 13.02
N ARG A 156 -22.13 1.87 12.91
CA ARG A 156 -21.14 2.88 12.47
C ARG A 156 -20.48 2.44 11.19
N ALA A 157 -20.71 3.17 10.10
CA ALA A 157 -20.18 2.83 8.79
C ALA A 157 -19.43 4.00 8.14
N THR A 158 -18.22 3.72 7.64
CA THR A 158 -17.47 4.63 6.77
C THR A 158 -17.16 3.92 5.47
N SER A 159 -17.80 4.35 4.35
CA SER A 159 -17.75 3.60 3.10
C SER A 159 -17.91 4.47 1.86
N GLY A 160 -17.81 3.84 0.67
CA GLY A 160 -18.23 4.45 -0.59
C GLY A 160 -19.74 4.46 -0.73
N GLU A 161 -20.38 3.35 -0.36
CA GLU A 161 -21.83 3.15 -0.50
C GLU A 161 -22.40 2.41 0.71
N VAL A 162 -23.56 2.87 1.19
CA VAL A 162 -24.36 2.19 2.23
C VAL A 162 -25.77 1.99 1.71
N THR A 163 -26.25 0.76 1.74
CA THR A 163 -27.65 0.40 1.50
C THR A 163 -28.23 -0.21 2.76
N LEU A 164 -29.23 0.43 3.35
CA LEU A 164 -29.91 0.03 4.56
C LEU A 164 -31.36 -0.37 4.25
N ASN A 165 -31.66 -1.66 4.32
CA ASN A 165 -33.01 -2.23 4.12
C ASN A 165 -33.53 -2.87 5.41
N GLY A 166 -32.63 -3.20 6.34
CA GLY A 166 -32.91 -3.93 7.57
C GLY A 166 -33.20 -3.05 8.78
N THR A 167 -32.92 -3.58 9.97
CA THR A 167 -33.21 -2.90 11.24
C THR A 167 -31.94 -2.61 12.05
N VAL A 168 -31.89 -1.43 12.67
CA VAL A 168 -30.87 -1.01 13.63
C VAL A 168 -31.56 -0.64 14.93
N GLY A 169 -31.21 -1.32 16.03
CA GLY A 169 -31.81 -1.12 17.35
C GLY A 169 -31.25 0.08 18.12
N GLY A 170 -30.05 0.52 17.78
CA GLY A 170 -29.38 1.69 18.33
C GLY A 170 -29.31 2.87 17.37
N ASP A 171 -28.25 3.66 17.51
CA ASP A 171 -27.95 4.82 16.65
C ASP A 171 -27.27 4.36 15.35
N ALA A 172 -27.47 5.11 14.26
CA ALA A 172 -26.79 4.91 12.99
C ALA A 172 -25.92 6.13 12.63
N ASP A 173 -24.60 5.96 12.62
CA ASP A 173 -23.61 6.97 12.14
C ASP A 173 -23.04 6.49 10.79
N LEU A 174 -23.52 7.11 9.71
CA LEU A 174 -23.21 6.70 8.35
C LEU A 174 -22.39 7.78 7.64
N GLN A 175 -21.18 7.45 7.20
CA GLN A 175 -20.33 8.33 6.41
C GLN A 175 -20.06 7.68 5.07
N ALA A 176 -20.77 8.09 4.01
CA ALA A 176 -20.61 7.50 2.68
C ALA A 176 -20.81 8.51 1.56
N ASP A 177 -20.22 8.21 0.38
CA ASP A 177 -20.48 9.01 -0.81
C ASP A 177 -21.95 8.91 -1.22
N ILE A 178 -22.53 7.69 -1.11
CA ILE A 178 -23.94 7.40 -1.42
C ILE A 178 -24.54 6.65 -0.23
N VAL A 179 -25.66 7.16 0.30
CA VAL A 179 -26.48 6.48 1.32
C VAL A 179 -27.86 6.24 0.72
N THR A 180 -28.35 5.02 0.80
CA THR A 180 -29.69 4.62 0.39
C THR A 180 -30.37 3.94 1.56
N ILE A 181 -31.54 4.43 1.97
CA ILE A 181 -32.36 3.83 3.03
C ILE A 181 -33.71 3.43 2.43
N ALA A 182 -34.03 2.13 2.48
CA ALA A 182 -35.28 1.61 1.96
C ALA A 182 -36.49 1.96 2.86
N PRO A 183 -37.69 2.03 2.30
CA PRO A 183 -38.90 2.35 3.07
C PRO A 183 -39.23 1.37 4.21
N GLU A 184 -38.75 0.14 4.10
CA GLU A 184 -38.90 -0.90 5.11
C GLU A 184 -37.88 -0.86 6.24
N ALA A 185 -36.78 -0.12 6.06
CA ALA A 185 -35.74 0.05 7.07
C ALA A 185 -36.31 0.66 8.36
N ARG A 186 -35.72 0.29 9.49
CA ARG A 186 -36.08 0.83 10.81
C ARG A 186 -34.80 1.15 11.60
N ILE A 187 -34.73 2.36 12.15
CA ILE A 187 -33.72 2.78 13.07
C ILE A 187 -34.38 3.25 14.34
N ALA A 188 -34.13 2.57 15.47
CA ALA A 188 -34.78 2.89 16.73
C ALA A 188 -34.12 4.09 17.45
N GLY A 189 -32.86 4.35 17.18
CA GLY A 189 -32.11 5.51 17.69
C GLY A 189 -32.06 6.67 16.70
N ASN A 190 -30.99 7.47 16.81
CA ASN A 190 -30.75 8.63 15.94
C ASN A 190 -30.06 8.21 14.65
N LEU A 191 -30.27 8.99 13.58
CA LEU A 191 -29.57 8.85 12.33
C LEU A 191 -28.69 10.06 12.05
N ASP A 192 -27.37 9.88 12.22
CA ASP A 192 -26.35 10.84 11.80
C ASP A 192 -25.76 10.37 10.46
N TYR A 193 -26.02 11.11 9.38
CA TYR A 193 -25.40 10.71 8.11
C TYR A 193 -24.66 11.85 7.43
N THR A 194 -23.51 11.50 6.83
CA THR A 194 -22.70 12.39 6.02
C THR A 194 -22.67 11.83 4.60
N SER A 195 -23.32 12.50 3.65
CA SER A 195 -23.37 12.06 2.25
C SER A 195 -23.33 13.24 1.29
N ARG A 196 -23.11 12.97 0.00
CA ARG A 196 -23.23 13.98 -1.06
C ARG A 196 -24.67 14.35 -1.36
N ASN A 197 -25.57 13.38 -1.20
CA ASN A 197 -26.98 13.54 -1.48
C ASN A 197 -27.76 13.62 -0.17
N GLN A 198 -28.74 14.48 -0.11
CA GLN A 198 -29.73 14.49 0.95
C GLN A 198 -30.69 13.32 0.71
N LEU A 199 -31.00 12.57 1.78
CA LEU A 199 -31.97 11.50 1.76
C LEU A 199 -33.39 12.10 1.73
N ASP A 200 -34.25 11.55 0.89
CA ASP A 200 -35.67 11.82 0.93
C ASP A 200 -36.33 10.84 1.91
N LEU A 201 -36.50 11.32 3.14
CA LEU A 201 -37.10 10.55 4.24
C LEU A 201 -38.56 10.96 4.50
N GLU A 202 -39.21 11.70 3.56
CA GLU A 202 -40.54 12.24 3.79
C GLU A 202 -41.59 11.14 4.09
N GLY A 203 -42.14 11.22 5.30
CA GLY A 203 -43.39 10.62 5.68
C GLY A 203 -43.38 9.15 6.10
N LYS A 204 -42.22 8.50 6.39
CA LYS A 204 -42.19 7.03 6.55
C LYS A 204 -41.55 6.57 7.86
N GLY A 205 -41.82 7.10 8.99
CA GLY A 205 -41.45 6.47 10.30
C GLY A 205 -40.21 5.53 10.35
N ILE A 206 -39.21 5.80 9.51
CA ILE A 206 -38.01 4.98 9.31
C ILE A 206 -37.07 5.14 10.51
N VAL A 207 -37.01 6.35 11.06
CA VAL A 207 -36.15 6.73 12.19
C VAL A 207 -37.04 7.16 13.34
N ALA A 208 -36.83 6.55 14.52
CA ALA A 208 -37.60 6.92 15.73
C ALA A 208 -36.99 8.13 16.43
N GLY A 209 -35.66 8.35 16.29
CA GLY A 209 -34.93 9.45 16.87
C GLY A 209 -34.78 10.64 15.94
N GLU A 210 -33.75 11.46 16.22
CA GLU A 210 -33.40 12.64 15.43
C GLU A 210 -32.60 12.27 14.16
N VAL A 211 -32.86 12.98 13.06
CA VAL A 211 -32.11 12.83 11.82
C VAL A 211 -31.22 14.05 11.59
N GLN A 212 -29.91 13.84 11.57
CA GLN A 212 -28.93 14.87 11.29
C GLN A 212 -28.22 14.61 9.97
N HIS A 213 -28.39 15.49 9.00
CA HIS A 213 -27.61 15.48 7.77
C HIS A 213 -26.43 16.44 7.87
N LYS A 214 -25.22 15.90 7.70
CA LYS A 214 -24.01 16.69 7.52
C LYS A 214 -23.59 16.61 6.06
N ALA A 215 -23.73 17.73 5.32
CA ALA A 215 -23.24 17.77 3.95
C ALA A 215 -21.76 17.41 3.89
N MET A 216 -21.39 16.47 3.01
CA MET A 216 -20.00 16.08 2.84
C MET A 216 -19.23 17.29 2.29
N LYS A 217 -18.43 17.92 3.14
CA LYS A 217 -17.52 18.97 2.67
C LYS A 217 -16.60 18.35 1.63
N PRO A 218 -16.45 18.96 0.44
CA PRO A 218 -15.48 18.48 -0.53
C PRO A 218 -14.15 18.33 0.19
N ARG A 219 -13.64 17.11 0.26
CA ARG A 219 -12.35 16.85 0.91
C ARG A 219 -11.37 17.78 0.22
N PRO A 220 -10.69 18.70 0.94
CA PRO A 220 -9.63 19.45 0.33
C PRO A 220 -8.69 18.41 -0.28
N ARG A 221 -8.65 18.37 -1.60
CA ARG A 221 -7.74 17.46 -2.33
C ARG A 221 -6.37 17.71 -1.76
N VAL A 222 -5.94 16.82 -1.01
CA VAL A 222 -4.82 16.72 -0.11
C VAL A 222 -3.55 17.35 -0.69
N ALA A 223 -3.46 18.65 -0.68
CA ALA A 223 -2.19 19.36 -0.83
C ALA A 223 -1.17 18.86 0.20
N PHE A 224 -1.63 18.58 1.42
CA PHE A 224 -0.76 18.11 2.51
C PHE A 224 -0.14 16.72 2.28
N LYS A 225 -0.89 15.73 1.73
CA LYS A 225 -0.29 14.45 1.34
C LYS A 225 0.72 14.62 0.20
N GLY A 226 0.40 15.47 -0.79
CA GLY A 226 1.31 15.76 -1.88
C GLY A 226 2.61 16.41 -1.39
N VAL A 227 2.50 17.40 -0.51
CA VAL A 227 3.64 18.10 0.08
C VAL A 227 4.46 17.16 0.96
N PHE A 228 3.83 16.35 1.84
CA PHE A 228 4.52 15.36 2.67
C PHE A 228 5.27 14.33 1.82
N TRP A 229 4.63 13.74 0.80
CA TRP A 229 5.27 12.80 -0.13
C TRP A 229 6.39 13.47 -0.94
N TRP A 230 6.23 14.73 -1.30
CA TRP A 230 7.27 15.49 -1.99
C TRP A 230 8.50 15.67 -1.09
N PHE A 231 8.34 16.09 0.16
CA PHE A 231 9.45 16.21 1.12
C PHE A 231 10.11 14.85 1.38
N PHE A 232 9.32 13.83 1.64
CA PHE A 232 9.84 12.48 1.92
C PHE A 232 10.62 11.91 0.73
N SER A 233 10.07 12.01 -0.48
CA SER A 233 10.75 11.52 -1.68
C SER A 233 12.01 12.33 -2.02
N THR A 234 11.99 13.65 -1.77
CA THR A 234 13.16 14.53 -1.97
C THR A 234 14.26 14.20 -0.96
N ALA A 235 13.90 14.03 0.32
CA ALA A 235 14.85 13.65 1.38
C ALA A 235 15.48 12.28 1.11
N THR A 236 14.67 11.29 0.75
CA THR A 236 15.16 9.94 0.38
C THR A 236 16.09 10.00 -0.82
N ALA A 237 15.72 10.76 -1.87
CA ALA A 237 16.57 10.91 -3.04
C ALA A 237 17.90 11.60 -2.72
N LEU A 238 17.87 12.59 -1.82
CA LEU A 238 19.08 13.28 -1.37
C LEU A 238 20.01 12.34 -0.60
N LEU A 239 19.47 11.56 0.35
CA LEU A 239 20.26 10.58 1.12
C LEU A 239 20.89 9.51 0.22
N VAL A 240 20.10 8.93 -0.69
CA VAL A 240 20.62 7.93 -1.64
C VAL A 240 21.64 8.55 -2.60
N GLY A 241 21.42 9.79 -3.05
CA GLY A 241 22.33 10.50 -3.91
C GLY A 241 23.66 10.82 -3.20
N LEU A 242 23.63 11.24 -1.95
CA LEU A 242 24.82 11.47 -1.13
C LEU A 242 25.61 10.18 -0.90
N ALA A 243 24.92 9.08 -0.59
CA ALA A 243 25.54 7.77 -0.44
C ALA A 243 26.20 7.30 -1.76
N ALA A 244 25.50 7.45 -2.89
CA ALA A 244 26.06 7.12 -4.20
C ALA A 244 27.30 7.95 -4.55
N LEU A 245 27.30 9.26 -4.24
CA LEU A 245 28.46 10.12 -4.43
C LEU A 245 29.65 9.74 -3.51
N ALA A 246 29.37 9.34 -2.28
CA ALA A 246 30.40 8.89 -1.34
C ALA A 246 31.07 7.60 -1.84
N LEU A 247 30.31 6.69 -2.42
CA LEU A 247 30.80 5.42 -2.96
C LEU A 247 31.50 5.56 -4.34
N ALA A 248 30.99 6.46 -5.20
CA ALA A 248 31.41 6.61 -6.59
C ALA A 248 32.05 7.98 -6.88
N GLY A 249 32.61 8.66 -5.87
CA GLY A 249 33.11 10.04 -5.97
C GLY A 249 34.12 10.26 -7.08
N GLY A 250 34.99 9.28 -7.35
CA GLY A 250 36.01 9.37 -8.40
C GLY A 250 35.45 9.34 -9.84
N VAL A 251 34.33 8.68 -10.06
CA VAL A 251 33.70 8.53 -11.41
C VAL A 251 32.72 9.66 -11.72
N THR A 252 32.17 10.29 -10.69
CA THR A 252 31.11 11.29 -10.81
C THR A 252 31.43 12.49 -11.70
N PRO A 253 32.65 13.10 -11.64
CA PRO A 253 33.00 14.21 -12.53
C PRO A 253 32.94 13.82 -14.00
N SER A 254 33.40 12.62 -14.35
CA SER A 254 33.37 12.08 -15.72
C SER A 254 31.93 11.89 -16.21
N ILE A 255 31.04 11.36 -15.35
CA ILE A 255 29.63 11.15 -15.67
C ILE A 255 28.90 12.49 -15.93
N VAL A 256 29.11 13.48 -15.07
CA VAL A 256 28.52 14.83 -15.23
C VAL A 256 29.13 15.56 -16.43
N GLY A 257 30.43 15.37 -16.69
CA GLY A 257 31.12 15.87 -17.87
C GLY A 257 30.47 15.35 -19.16
N THR A 258 30.34 14.04 -19.29
CA THR A 258 29.71 13.38 -20.45
C THR A 258 28.28 13.88 -20.70
N LEU A 259 27.50 14.07 -19.64
CA LEU A 259 26.14 14.61 -19.77
C LEU A 259 26.12 16.05 -20.32
N ARG A 260 27.15 16.85 -20.01
CA ARG A 260 27.23 18.24 -20.46
C ARG A 260 27.72 18.36 -21.91
N THR A 261 28.66 17.50 -22.33
CA THR A 261 29.25 17.54 -23.67
C THR A 261 28.47 16.74 -24.70
N GLU A 262 27.95 15.59 -24.30
CA GLU A 262 27.29 14.64 -25.20
C GLU A 262 25.87 14.25 -24.72
N GLY A 263 25.09 15.21 -24.25
CA GLY A 263 23.77 14.94 -23.65
C GLY A 263 22.79 14.18 -24.54
N LEU A 264 22.76 14.50 -25.85
CA LEU A 264 21.86 13.83 -26.80
C LEU A 264 22.32 12.39 -27.10
N ARG A 265 23.62 12.19 -27.24
CA ARG A 265 24.22 10.84 -27.41
C ARG A 265 24.02 9.99 -26.18
N SER A 266 24.16 10.60 -25.01
CA SER A 266 23.86 9.97 -23.70
C SER A 266 22.40 9.53 -23.63
N ALA A 267 21.45 10.38 -24.02
CA ALA A 267 20.02 10.03 -24.04
C ALA A 267 19.72 8.85 -25.00
N GLY A 268 20.36 8.82 -26.16
CA GLY A 268 20.21 7.70 -27.12
C GLY A 268 20.75 6.37 -26.55
N VAL A 269 21.95 6.37 -25.99
CA VAL A 269 22.52 5.16 -25.36
C VAL A 269 21.66 4.69 -24.17
N GLY A 270 21.19 5.62 -23.35
CA GLY A 270 20.31 5.30 -22.22
C GLY A 270 18.96 4.74 -22.65
N PHE A 271 18.38 5.25 -23.74
CA PHE A 271 17.14 4.72 -24.34
C PHE A 271 17.32 3.27 -24.82
N ILE A 272 18.41 3.00 -25.57
CA ILE A 272 18.73 1.65 -26.02
C ILE A 272 18.94 0.71 -24.82
N ALA A 273 19.69 1.12 -23.83
CA ALA A 273 19.96 0.34 -22.63
C ALA A 273 18.68 0.05 -21.81
N ALA A 274 17.77 1.03 -21.72
CA ALA A 274 16.52 0.89 -21.00
C ALA A 274 15.59 -0.18 -21.61
N ILE A 275 15.72 -0.45 -22.92
CA ILE A 275 14.96 -1.50 -23.63
C ILE A 275 15.78 -2.80 -23.70
N ALA A 276 17.03 -2.73 -24.08
CA ALA A 276 17.85 -3.92 -24.33
C ALA A 276 18.11 -4.73 -23.05
N VAL A 277 18.35 -4.06 -21.90
CA VAL A 277 18.68 -4.77 -20.66
C VAL A 277 17.48 -5.60 -20.16
N PRO A 278 16.24 -5.08 -20.01
CA PRO A 278 15.10 -5.91 -19.61
C PRO A 278 14.82 -7.06 -20.58
N VAL A 279 14.94 -6.82 -21.90
CA VAL A 279 14.75 -7.86 -22.91
C VAL A 279 15.79 -8.97 -22.76
N ALA A 280 17.06 -8.62 -22.57
CA ALA A 280 18.12 -9.59 -22.34
C ALA A 280 17.91 -10.38 -21.03
N LEU A 281 17.46 -9.73 -19.96
CA LEU A 281 17.12 -10.39 -18.71
C LEU A 281 15.96 -11.36 -18.86
N LEU A 282 14.90 -10.99 -19.59
CA LEU A 282 13.77 -11.88 -19.89
C LEU A 282 14.21 -13.10 -20.70
N LEU A 283 15.03 -12.91 -21.74
CA LEU A 283 15.57 -14.00 -22.52
C LEU A 283 16.45 -14.94 -21.70
N SER A 284 17.20 -14.39 -20.73
CA SER A 284 18.02 -15.19 -19.82
C SER A 284 17.20 -16.07 -18.87
N CYS A 285 15.92 -15.73 -18.60
CA CYS A 285 15.02 -16.56 -17.78
C CYS A 285 14.64 -17.89 -18.43
N ILE A 286 14.87 -18.07 -19.72
CA ILE A 286 14.62 -19.34 -20.44
C ILE A 286 15.45 -20.48 -19.82
N LEU A 287 16.64 -20.16 -19.34
CA LEU A 287 17.46 -21.10 -18.57
C LEU A 287 17.11 -20.96 -17.07
N VAL A 288 16.40 -21.91 -16.53
CA VAL A 288 15.93 -21.91 -15.12
C VAL A 288 17.06 -21.69 -14.11
N ILE A 289 18.25 -22.21 -14.40
CA ILE A 289 19.44 -22.08 -13.53
C ILE A 289 19.93 -20.61 -13.43
N THR A 290 19.58 -19.74 -14.37
CA THR A 290 19.98 -18.32 -14.38
C THR A 290 19.04 -17.42 -13.59
N ILE A 291 17.87 -17.90 -13.15
CA ILE A 291 16.86 -17.09 -12.45
C ILE A 291 17.43 -16.30 -11.25
N PRO A 292 18.24 -16.89 -10.33
CA PRO A 292 18.80 -16.13 -9.21
C PRO A 292 19.68 -14.96 -9.68
N PHE A 293 20.47 -15.16 -10.72
CA PHE A 293 21.34 -14.14 -11.29
C PHE A 293 20.55 -13.03 -12.01
N VAL A 294 19.48 -13.42 -12.69
CA VAL A 294 18.55 -12.47 -13.35
C VAL A 294 17.87 -11.58 -12.32
N LEU A 295 17.44 -12.12 -11.17
CA LEU A 295 16.85 -11.34 -10.09
C LEU A 295 17.82 -10.32 -9.51
N ILE A 296 19.08 -10.70 -9.30
CA ILE A 296 20.14 -9.78 -8.84
C ILE A 296 20.40 -8.71 -9.89
N ALA A 297 20.53 -9.09 -11.16
CA ALA A 297 20.77 -8.15 -12.26
C ALA A 297 19.58 -7.18 -12.44
N LEU A 298 18.37 -7.66 -12.28
CA LEU A 298 17.16 -6.83 -12.30
C LEU A 298 17.14 -5.82 -11.14
N ALA A 299 17.49 -6.26 -9.93
CA ALA A 299 17.59 -5.37 -8.77
C ALA A 299 18.64 -4.29 -8.97
N LEU A 300 19.81 -4.65 -9.51
CA LEU A 300 20.85 -3.70 -9.86
C LEU A 300 20.41 -2.73 -10.97
N PHE A 301 19.69 -3.21 -11.96
CA PHE A 301 19.15 -2.38 -13.04
C PHE A 301 18.11 -1.37 -12.52
N VAL A 302 17.21 -1.79 -11.64
CA VAL A 302 16.24 -0.90 -10.97
C VAL A 302 16.96 0.16 -10.14
N LEU A 303 18.02 -0.21 -9.41
CA LEU A 303 18.84 0.73 -8.67
C LEU A 303 19.52 1.74 -9.62
N LEU A 304 20.02 1.29 -10.77
CA LEU A 304 20.65 2.12 -11.79
C LEU A 304 19.65 3.11 -12.39
N ILE A 305 18.43 2.68 -12.68
CA ILE A 305 17.33 3.55 -13.10
C ILE A 305 17.05 4.61 -12.03
N TYR A 306 17.02 4.23 -10.76
CA TYR A 306 16.80 5.18 -9.67
C TYR A 306 17.93 6.21 -9.57
N LEU A 307 19.18 5.79 -9.75
CA LEU A 307 20.36 6.65 -9.71
C LEU A 307 20.51 7.53 -10.96
N ALA A 308 19.87 7.18 -12.09
CA ALA A 308 20.00 7.93 -13.35
C ALA A 308 19.58 9.40 -13.23
N LYS A 309 18.70 9.76 -12.31
CA LYS A 309 18.32 11.15 -12.04
C LYS A 309 19.43 11.98 -11.37
N MET A 310 20.44 11.34 -10.72
CA MET A 310 21.46 12.03 -9.95
C MET A 310 22.41 12.90 -10.82
N PRO A 311 22.99 12.41 -11.93
CA PRO A 311 23.83 13.23 -12.81
C PRO A 311 23.07 14.44 -13.34
N VAL A 312 21.80 14.28 -13.68
CA VAL A 312 20.96 15.37 -14.17
C VAL A 312 20.69 16.41 -13.08
N ALA A 313 20.41 15.97 -11.85
CA ALA A 313 20.24 16.85 -10.70
C ALA A 313 21.54 17.66 -10.44
N VAL A 314 22.70 17.01 -10.41
CA VAL A 314 24.00 17.69 -10.25
C VAL A 314 24.24 18.70 -11.37
N ALA A 315 23.94 18.35 -12.62
CA ALA A 315 24.12 19.24 -13.76
C ALA A 315 23.24 20.50 -13.67
N ILE A 316 21.97 20.33 -13.29
CA ILE A 316 21.01 21.44 -13.09
C ILE A 316 21.43 22.30 -11.91
N GLY A 317 21.69 21.68 -10.74
CA GLY A 317 22.05 22.40 -9.52
C GLY A 317 23.35 23.18 -9.65
N SER A 318 24.35 22.61 -10.32
CA SER A 318 25.60 23.33 -10.57
C SER A 318 25.45 24.51 -11.56
N ARG A 319 24.53 24.41 -12.53
CA ARG A 319 24.18 25.57 -13.40
C ARG A 319 23.52 26.69 -12.62
N ILE A 320 22.59 26.35 -11.75
CA ILE A 320 21.89 27.31 -10.87
C ILE A 320 22.89 28.01 -9.94
N LEU A 321 23.77 27.23 -9.28
CA LEU A 321 24.77 27.79 -8.37
C LEU A 321 25.78 28.71 -9.09
N LYS A 322 26.16 28.39 -10.33
CA LYS A 322 26.98 29.27 -11.17
C LYS A 322 26.25 30.56 -11.52
N ALA A 323 24.99 30.50 -11.86
CA ALA A 323 24.15 31.66 -12.13
C ALA A 323 23.95 32.57 -10.90
N LEU A 324 24.05 32.00 -9.69
CA LEU A 324 24.02 32.71 -8.41
C LEU A 324 25.42 33.24 -7.95
N GLY A 325 26.40 33.22 -8.84
CA GLY A 325 27.75 33.81 -8.59
C GLY A 325 28.75 32.91 -7.95
N ARG A 326 28.50 31.60 -7.78
CA ARG A 326 29.52 30.64 -7.30
C ARG A 326 30.36 30.14 -8.47
N ALA A 327 31.62 30.45 -8.46
CA ALA A 327 32.56 30.13 -9.56
C ALA A 327 32.71 28.61 -9.77
N GLU A 328 32.88 27.82 -8.70
CA GLU A 328 33.07 26.36 -8.77
C GLU A 328 32.24 25.65 -7.69
N PRO A 329 30.94 25.33 -7.96
CA PRO A 329 30.15 24.57 -7.03
C PRO A 329 30.63 23.11 -6.95
N SER A 330 30.79 22.57 -5.74
CA SER A 330 31.07 21.16 -5.54
C SER A 330 29.93 20.27 -6.03
N VAL A 331 30.24 19.02 -6.37
CA VAL A 331 29.21 18.02 -6.83
C VAL A 331 28.14 17.85 -5.78
N PHE A 332 28.49 17.86 -4.49
CA PHE A 332 27.56 17.77 -3.37
C PHE A 332 26.59 18.97 -3.31
N GLN A 333 27.11 20.18 -3.51
CA GLN A 333 26.26 21.38 -3.56
C GLN A 333 25.33 21.38 -4.77
N GLY A 334 25.84 20.91 -5.93
CA GLY A 334 25.03 20.70 -7.13
C GLY A 334 23.89 19.72 -6.89
N LEU A 335 24.15 18.60 -6.19
CA LEU A 335 23.13 17.61 -5.84
C LEU A 335 22.11 18.19 -4.88
N ALA A 336 22.55 18.88 -3.81
CA ALA A 336 21.68 19.43 -2.77
C ALA A 336 20.67 20.45 -3.31
N VAL A 337 21.07 21.26 -4.29
CA VAL A 337 20.19 22.23 -4.96
C VAL A 337 19.40 21.57 -6.10
N GLY A 338 20.03 20.67 -6.85
CA GLY A 338 19.44 20.09 -8.05
C GLY A 338 18.30 19.13 -7.78
N ILE A 339 18.36 18.32 -6.70
CA ILE A 339 17.28 17.36 -6.36
C ILE A 339 15.97 18.10 -6.04
N PRO A 340 15.89 19.05 -5.09
CA PRO A 340 14.66 19.76 -4.81
C PRO A 340 14.05 20.46 -6.05
N VAL A 341 14.91 21.09 -6.85
CA VAL A 341 14.46 21.75 -8.09
C VAL A 341 13.91 20.76 -9.09
N LEU A 342 14.59 19.61 -9.26
CA LEU A 342 14.14 18.56 -10.18
C LEU A 342 12.77 17.98 -9.75
N TYR A 343 12.58 17.75 -8.44
CA TYR A 343 11.31 17.28 -7.91
C TYR A 343 10.19 18.33 -8.00
N LEU A 344 10.52 19.60 -7.90
CA LEU A 344 9.57 20.69 -8.13
C LEU A 344 9.14 20.72 -9.61
N LEU A 345 10.07 20.56 -10.55
CA LEU A 345 9.77 20.45 -11.98
C LEU A 345 8.92 19.19 -12.29
N PHE A 346 9.15 18.10 -11.59
CA PHE A 346 8.35 16.88 -11.73
C PHE A 346 6.92 17.02 -11.21
N ALA A 347 6.63 18.03 -10.39
CA ALA A 347 5.28 18.30 -9.90
C ALA A 347 4.36 18.92 -10.98
N ILE A 348 4.93 19.46 -12.06
CA ILE A 348 4.17 20.05 -13.16
C ILE A 348 3.54 18.93 -13.99
N PRO A 349 2.19 18.83 -14.09
CA PRO A 349 1.54 17.82 -14.91
C PRO A 349 1.94 17.99 -16.38
N LEU A 350 2.10 16.94 -17.13
CA LEU A 350 2.56 16.84 -18.52
C LEU A 350 4.07 17.09 -18.66
N LEU A 351 4.59 18.29 -18.31
CA LEU A 351 6.02 18.63 -18.38
C LEU A 351 6.84 17.71 -17.45
N GLY A 352 6.35 17.44 -16.23
CA GLY A 352 7.01 16.56 -15.29
C GLY A 352 7.11 15.11 -15.78
N LYS A 353 6.11 14.61 -16.51
CA LYS A 353 6.18 13.27 -17.13
C LYS A 353 7.26 13.23 -18.20
N LEU A 354 7.29 14.18 -19.12
CA LEU A 354 8.30 14.25 -20.17
C LEU A 354 9.71 14.41 -19.61
N LEU A 355 9.86 15.24 -18.58
CA LEU A 355 11.14 15.46 -17.92
C LEU A 355 11.64 14.21 -17.19
N ARG A 356 10.77 13.43 -16.58
CA ARG A 356 11.14 12.13 -15.96
C ARG A 356 11.73 11.15 -16.95
N PHE A 357 11.12 11.01 -18.13
CA PHE A 357 11.65 10.16 -19.20
C PHE A 357 12.99 10.70 -19.74
N GLY A 358 13.07 12.01 -19.97
CA GLY A 358 14.31 12.64 -20.41
C GLY A 358 15.46 12.44 -19.41
N CYS A 359 15.20 12.64 -18.11
CA CYS A 359 16.18 12.41 -17.05
C CYS A 359 16.60 10.94 -16.95
N LEU A 360 15.64 10.00 -17.12
CA LEU A 360 15.92 8.58 -17.11
C LEU A 360 16.93 8.21 -18.21
N PHE A 361 16.63 8.57 -19.45
CA PHE A 361 17.47 8.19 -20.58
C PHE A 361 18.82 8.93 -20.59
N ALA A 362 18.82 10.25 -20.38
CA ALA A 362 20.03 11.03 -20.34
C ALA A 362 20.94 10.62 -19.16
N GLY A 363 20.35 10.36 -18.00
CA GLY A 363 21.11 9.95 -16.81
C GLY A 363 21.66 8.53 -16.91
N LEU A 364 20.85 7.58 -17.40
CA LEU A 364 21.29 6.20 -17.59
C LEU A 364 22.46 6.12 -18.59
N GLY A 365 22.34 6.82 -19.73
CA GLY A 365 23.39 6.87 -20.72
C GLY A 365 24.65 7.58 -20.21
N ALA A 366 24.49 8.66 -19.42
CA ALA A 366 25.63 9.35 -18.81
C ALA A 366 26.41 8.45 -17.84
N ILE A 367 25.73 7.62 -17.06
CA ILE A 367 26.37 6.64 -16.18
C ILE A 367 27.17 5.62 -17.00
N LEU A 368 26.56 5.06 -18.06
CA LEU A 368 27.21 4.06 -18.89
C LEU A 368 28.40 4.60 -19.65
N LEU A 369 28.25 5.73 -20.34
CA LEU A 369 29.33 6.37 -21.10
C LEU A 369 30.41 6.93 -20.18
N GLY A 370 30.05 7.59 -19.07
CA GLY A 370 30.97 8.14 -18.12
C GLY A 370 31.83 7.09 -17.40
N ALA A 371 31.23 5.93 -17.10
CA ALA A 371 31.98 4.79 -16.56
C ALA A 371 32.95 4.19 -17.58
N TRP A 372 32.55 4.16 -18.86
CA TRP A 372 33.39 3.70 -19.94
C TRP A 372 34.61 4.64 -20.12
N THR A 373 34.40 5.96 -20.23
CA THR A 373 35.50 6.95 -20.40
C THR A 373 36.42 6.96 -19.20
N TYR A 374 35.90 6.80 -17.99
CA TYR A 374 36.72 6.69 -16.77
C TYR A 374 37.65 5.46 -16.81
N ARG A 375 37.12 4.29 -17.24
CA ARG A 375 37.95 3.07 -17.39
C ARG A 375 39.05 3.24 -18.43
N GLN A 376 38.76 3.83 -19.58
CA GLN A 376 39.74 4.06 -20.61
C GLN A 376 40.87 4.98 -20.13
N ALA A 377 40.54 6.06 -19.41
CA ALA A 377 41.54 6.98 -18.87
C ALA A 377 42.50 6.32 -17.86
N HIS A 378 41.98 5.34 -17.08
CA HIS A 378 42.81 4.64 -16.09
C HIS A 378 43.60 3.45 -16.67
N SER A 379 43.09 2.80 -17.72
CA SER A 379 43.82 1.73 -18.41
C SER A 379 45.02 2.25 -19.18
N SER A 380 44.94 3.47 -19.75
CA SER A 380 46.05 4.11 -20.43
C SER A 380 47.15 4.61 -19.46
N ALA A 381 46.83 4.82 -18.19
CA ALA A 381 47.80 5.23 -17.17
C ALA A 381 48.60 4.06 -16.56
N THR A 382 48.21 2.81 -16.81
CA THR A 382 48.88 1.60 -16.32
C THR A 382 49.77 0.92 -17.35
N ASP A 383 49.81 1.42 -18.58
CA ASP A 383 50.75 0.92 -19.58
C ASP A 383 52.18 1.53 -19.28
N PRO A 384 53.16 0.72 -18.88
CA PRO A 384 54.50 1.27 -18.59
C PRO A 384 55.08 1.86 -19.88
N ALA A 385 55.56 3.10 -19.78
CA ALA A 385 56.27 3.78 -20.88
C ALA A 385 57.22 2.84 -21.58
N GLY A 386 57.02 2.68 -22.87
CA GLY A 386 57.96 1.93 -23.71
C GLY A 386 59.38 2.41 -23.49
N PRO A 387 60.39 1.59 -23.80
CA PRO A 387 61.81 1.94 -23.54
C PRO A 387 62.17 3.31 -24.15
N PRO A 388 63.00 4.09 -23.46
CA PRO A 388 63.40 5.43 -23.93
C PRO A 388 64.05 5.35 -25.32
N PRO A 389 63.82 6.34 -26.19
CA PRO A 389 64.46 6.35 -27.51
C PRO A 389 65.94 6.30 -27.36
N VAL A 390 66.60 5.29 -27.99
CA VAL A 390 68.00 5.16 -28.07
C VAL A 390 68.52 6.28 -28.98
N CYS A 391 69.32 7.23 -28.43
CA CYS A 391 70.02 8.23 -29.22
C CYS A 391 70.99 7.54 -30.13
N PRO A 392 71.04 7.77 -31.47
CA PRO A 392 72.10 7.29 -32.32
C PRO A 392 73.36 8.09 -32.02
N SER A 393 74.46 7.38 -31.80
CA SER A 393 75.84 7.92 -31.67
C SER A 393 76.40 8.46 -32.97
#